data_5392ea5be0e30ccf26d2956d21fe2284
#
_entry.id   5392ea5be0e30ccf26d2956d21fe2284
#
_cell.length_a   1.000
_cell.length_b   1.000
_cell.length_c   1.000
_cell.angle_alpha   90.00
_cell.angle_beta   90.00
_cell.angle_gamma   90.00
#
_symmetry.space_group_name_H-M   'P 1'
#
loop_
_entity.id
_entity.type
_entity.pdbx_description
1 polymer ?
#
loop_
_entity_poly.entity_id
_entity_poly.type
_entity_poly.pdbx_seq_one_letter_code
_entity_poly.pdbx_strand_id
1 'polypeptide(L)'
;MSAALGQDVIIVDTGRSNAASLAAALERVGARPRLSTDPAAVRVASFAVLPGVGAFGAVMDRLRAMGVVEALKERVELGLPTLGACLGMQLFFGSSEESPGAVGIGALPGAITAFGPGVRSPQFGWNRLSPPEPSVGGLLAGAEALGGRAACAYFANSYKLDEAPVGWASATAYYGAPFVAAMARGPVLLCQFHPELSGAWGQALLERWLVAGGAPASAPTESSSITAE
;
A
#
# COMPACT_ATOMS: atom_id res chain seq x y z
N MET A 1 16.17 -19.75 6.22
CA MET A 1 15.71 -19.60 4.81
C MET A 1 14.39 -18.84 4.86
N SER A 2 14.30 -17.71 4.14
CA SER A 2 13.20 -16.76 4.27
C SER A 2 11.87 -17.37 3.85
N ALA A 3 10.81 -17.22 4.66
CA ALA A 3 9.42 -17.62 4.35
C ALA A 3 8.81 -16.87 3.13
N ALA A 4 9.55 -15.90 2.58
CA ALA A 4 9.17 -15.12 1.39
C ALA A 4 9.44 -15.82 0.06
N LEU A 5 10.24 -16.90 0.05
CA LEU A 5 10.67 -17.55 -1.19
C LEU A 5 9.52 -18.28 -1.90
N GLY A 6 9.31 -17.94 -3.17
CA GLY A 6 8.38 -18.63 -4.06
C GLY A 6 6.90 -18.20 -3.95
N GLN A 7 6.59 -17.08 -3.28
CA GLN A 7 5.23 -16.56 -3.22
C GLN A 7 4.76 -16.05 -4.59
N ASP A 8 3.58 -16.52 -5.04
CA ASP A 8 2.96 -16.02 -6.25
C ASP A 8 2.27 -14.68 -5.97
N VAL A 9 2.61 -13.67 -6.76
CA VAL A 9 2.09 -12.29 -6.62
C VAL A 9 1.41 -11.88 -7.90
N ILE A 10 0.14 -11.46 -7.83
CA ILE A 10 -0.56 -10.86 -8.97
C ILE A 10 -0.36 -9.34 -8.91
N ILE A 11 0.20 -8.78 -9.97
CA ILE A 11 0.27 -7.34 -10.19
C ILE A 11 -0.85 -6.96 -11.16
N VAL A 12 -1.75 -6.07 -10.73
CA VAL A 12 -2.82 -5.55 -11.59
C VAL A 12 -2.21 -4.72 -12.73
N ASP A 13 -2.42 -5.15 -13.97
CA ASP A 13 -1.90 -4.46 -15.15
C ASP A 13 -2.79 -3.29 -15.53
N THR A 14 -2.47 -2.12 -15.02
CA THR A 14 -3.17 -0.87 -15.39
C THR A 14 -2.72 -0.30 -16.73
N GLY A 15 -1.74 -0.93 -17.42
CA GLY A 15 -1.21 -0.51 -18.72
C GLY A 15 -0.40 0.78 -18.71
N ARG A 16 -0.24 1.43 -17.56
CA ARG A 16 0.52 2.69 -17.39
C ARG A 16 1.37 2.69 -16.13
N SER A 17 1.58 1.54 -15.54
CA SER A 17 2.24 1.44 -14.25
C SER A 17 3.74 1.22 -14.37
N ASN A 18 4.46 1.52 -13.31
CA ASN A 18 5.82 1.06 -13.09
C ASN A 18 5.86 -0.44 -12.71
N ALA A 19 4.99 -1.23 -13.37
CA ALA A 19 4.77 -2.64 -13.05
C ALA A 19 6.05 -3.47 -13.21
N ALA A 20 6.86 -3.16 -14.23
CA ALA A 20 8.12 -3.86 -14.47
C ALA A 20 9.13 -3.64 -13.33
N SER A 21 9.29 -2.40 -12.85
CA SER A 21 10.19 -2.10 -11.73
C SER A 21 9.72 -2.76 -10.44
N LEU A 22 8.39 -2.76 -10.21
CA LEU A 22 7.82 -3.40 -9.03
C LEU A 22 7.93 -4.93 -9.10
N ALA A 23 7.71 -5.53 -10.28
CA ALA A 23 7.94 -6.95 -10.51
C ALA A 23 9.41 -7.32 -10.22
N ALA A 24 10.37 -6.59 -10.79
CA ALA A 24 11.78 -6.82 -10.55
C ALA A 24 12.17 -6.65 -9.05
N ALA A 25 11.52 -5.74 -8.33
CA ALA A 25 11.75 -5.60 -6.89
C ALA A 25 11.20 -6.80 -6.09
N LEU A 26 10.01 -7.29 -6.46
CA LEU A 26 9.42 -8.49 -5.86
C LEU A 26 10.23 -9.75 -6.16
N GLU A 27 10.74 -9.90 -7.38
CA GLU A 27 11.65 -11.01 -7.74
C GLU A 27 12.93 -10.99 -6.90
N ARG A 28 13.52 -9.83 -6.67
CA ARG A 28 14.73 -9.69 -5.82
C ARG A 28 14.50 -10.15 -4.38
N VAL A 29 13.28 -10.08 -3.87
CA VAL A 29 12.92 -10.58 -2.53
C VAL A 29 12.33 -11.99 -2.56
N GLY A 30 12.44 -12.69 -3.70
CA GLY A 30 12.12 -14.10 -3.86
C GLY A 30 10.68 -14.43 -4.20
N ALA A 31 9.85 -13.45 -4.56
CA ALA A 31 8.50 -13.67 -5.06
C ALA A 31 8.49 -14.02 -6.56
N ARG A 32 7.34 -14.52 -7.04
CA ARG A 32 7.05 -14.80 -8.45
C ARG A 32 5.91 -13.90 -8.95
N PRO A 33 6.21 -12.66 -9.36
CA PRO A 33 5.19 -11.74 -9.83
C PRO A 33 4.69 -12.11 -11.23
N ARG A 34 3.40 -11.91 -11.47
CA ARG A 34 2.78 -11.97 -12.79
C ARG A 34 1.78 -10.83 -12.95
N LEU A 35 1.73 -10.23 -14.14
CA LEU A 35 0.72 -9.24 -14.47
C LEU A 35 -0.61 -9.94 -14.79
N SER A 36 -1.73 -9.31 -14.40
CA SER A 36 -3.07 -9.78 -14.74
C SER A 36 -4.06 -8.62 -14.83
N THR A 37 -5.01 -8.76 -15.76
CA THR A 37 -6.22 -7.93 -15.86
C THR A 37 -7.48 -8.71 -15.47
N ASP A 38 -7.33 -9.98 -15.09
CA ASP A 38 -8.44 -10.88 -14.76
C ASP A 38 -8.91 -10.66 -13.31
N PRO A 39 -10.19 -10.24 -13.10
CA PRO A 39 -10.75 -10.05 -11.78
C PRO A 39 -10.73 -11.31 -10.90
N ALA A 40 -10.94 -12.49 -11.51
CA ALA A 40 -10.95 -13.75 -10.78
C ALA A 40 -9.55 -14.08 -10.25
N ALA A 41 -8.51 -13.88 -11.07
CA ALA A 41 -7.12 -14.06 -10.66
C ALA A 41 -6.73 -13.08 -9.54
N VAL A 42 -7.16 -11.81 -9.63
CA VAL A 42 -6.91 -10.81 -8.59
C VAL A 42 -7.61 -11.21 -7.27
N ARG A 43 -8.87 -11.64 -7.33
CA ARG A 43 -9.66 -12.01 -6.14
C ARG A 43 -9.02 -13.14 -5.35
N VAL A 44 -8.58 -14.21 -6.01
CA VAL A 44 -8.08 -15.43 -5.35
C VAL A 44 -6.56 -15.45 -5.14
N ALA A 45 -5.84 -14.41 -5.57
CA ALA A 45 -4.39 -14.33 -5.42
C ALA A 45 -3.96 -14.43 -3.96
N SER A 46 -2.90 -15.19 -3.66
CA SER A 46 -2.26 -15.18 -2.34
C SER A 46 -1.79 -13.77 -1.99
N PHE A 47 -1.19 -13.08 -2.97
CA PHE A 47 -0.76 -11.69 -2.86
C PHE A 47 -1.22 -10.91 -4.08
N ALA A 48 -1.78 -9.72 -3.88
CA ALA A 48 -2.14 -8.79 -4.95
C ALA A 48 -1.45 -7.44 -4.79
N VAL A 49 -1.06 -6.86 -5.91
CA VAL A 49 -0.42 -5.53 -5.94
C VAL A 49 -1.18 -4.64 -6.90
N LEU A 50 -1.59 -3.47 -6.43
CA LEU A 50 -2.09 -2.38 -7.25
C LEU A 50 -1.00 -1.32 -7.38
N PRO A 51 -0.22 -1.32 -8.46
CA PRO A 51 0.71 -0.25 -8.75
C PRO A 51 -0.06 0.97 -9.26
N GLY A 52 0.52 2.14 -9.21
CA GLY A 52 -0.15 3.30 -9.79
C GLY A 52 0.78 4.42 -10.16
N VAL A 53 0.70 4.80 -11.43
CA VAL A 53 1.20 6.06 -11.98
C VAL A 53 0.15 6.63 -12.94
N GLY A 54 0.10 7.95 -13.06
CA GLY A 54 -0.87 8.64 -13.92
C GLY A 54 -1.93 9.39 -13.11
N ALA A 55 -3.08 9.71 -13.72
CA ALA A 55 -4.15 10.44 -13.09
C ALA A 55 -5.21 9.51 -12.47
N PHE A 56 -5.71 9.86 -11.30
CA PHE A 56 -6.66 9.09 -10.50
C PHE A 56 -7.89 8.63 -11.32
N GLY A 57 -8.58 9.56 -11.99
CA GLY A 57 -9.78 9.25 -12.77
C GLY A 57 -9.51 8.28 -13.92
N ALA A 58 -8.43 8.52 -14.69
CA ALA A 58 -8.09 7.69 -15.83
C ALA A 58 -7.74 6.24 -15.45
N VAL A 59 -7.06 6.04 -14.29
CA VAL A 59 -6.77 4.69 -13.80
C VAL A 59 -8.03 4.04 -13.26
N MET A 60 -8.90 4.77 -12.54
CA MET A 60 -10.18 4.24 -12.09
C MET A 60 -11.09 3.77 -13.24
N ASP A 61 -11.16 4.53 -14.34
CA ASP A 61 -11.92 4.12 -15.52
C ASP A 61 -11.40 2.82 -16.11
N ARG A 62 -10.07 2.65 -16.14
CA ARG A 62 -9.46 1.41 -16.60
C ARG A 62 -9.73 0.23 -15.64
N LEU A 63 -9.63 0.43 -14.32
CA LEU A 63 -9.97 -0.62 -13.34
C LEU A 63 -11.43 -1.06 -13.46
N ARG A 64 -12.35 -0.13 -13.73
CA ARG A 64 -13.77 -0.44 -14.00
C ARG A 64 -13.95 -1.23 -15.29
N ALA A 65 -13.28 -0.80 -16.35
CA ALA A 65 -13.33 -1.52 -17.64
C ALA A 65 -12.80 -2.96 -17.54
N MET A 66 -11.82 -3.20 -16.67
CA MET A 66 -11.31 -4.54 -16.38
C MET A 66 -12.19 -5.35 -15.40
N GLY A 67 -13.14 -4.70 -14.71
CA GLY A 67 -13.98 -5.34 -13.68
C GLY A 67 -13.25 -5.71 -12.39
N VAL A 68 -12.04 -5.19 -12.14
CA VAL A 68 -11.21 -5.59 -10.98
C VAL A 68 -11.52 -4.81 -9.70
N VAL A 69 -12.37 -3.78 -9.77
CA VAL A 69 -12.67 -2.87 -8.64
C VAL A 69 -13.19 -3.64 -7.43
N GLU A 70 -14.22 -4.49 -7.62
CA GLU A 70 -14.82 -5.26 -6.54
C GLU A 70 -13.83 -6.28 -5.95
N ALA A 71 -13.01 -6.93 -6.78
CA ALA A 71 -12.00 -7.86 -6.29
C ALA A 71 -10.97 -7.16 -5.40
N LEU A 72 -10.53 -5.96 -5.77
CA LEU A 72 -9.60 -5.15 -4.95
C LEU A 72 -10.24 -4.67 -3.66
N LYS A 73 -11.51 -4.24 -3.72
CA LYS A 73 -12.29 -3.81 -2.54
C LYS A 73 -12.43 -4.94 -1.54
N GLU A 74 -12.94 -6.09 -1.98
CA GLU A 74 -13.10 -7.29 -1.15
C GLU A 74 -11.77 -7.70 -0.47
N ARG A 75 -10.64 -7.64 -1.19
CA ARG A 75 -9.34 -8.00 -0.63
C ARG A 75 -8.95 -7.15 0.57
N VAL A 76 -9.16 -5.83 0.48
CA VAL A 76 -8.85 -4.90 1.57
C VAL A 76 -9.83 -5.08 2.74
N GLU A 77 -11.12 -5.26 2.46
CA GLU A 77 -12.15 -5.50 3.49
C GLU A 77 -11.89 -6.79 4.26
N LEU A 78 -11.52 -7.87 3.57
CA LEU A 78 -11.20 -9.18 4.16
C LEU A 78 -9.79 -9.25 4.76
N GLY A 79 -8.97 -8.21 4.63
CA GLY A 79 -7.59 -8.19 5.12
C GLY A 79 -6.66 -9.17 4.40
N LEU A 80 -6.91 -9.45 3.13
CA LEU A 80 -6.03 -10.31 2.31
C LEU A 80 -4.76 -9.56 1.91
N PRO A 81 -3.61 -10.26 1.76
CA PRO A 81 -2.34 -9.63 1.41
C PRO A 81 -2.45 -8.78 0.15
N THR A 82 -2.41 -7.46 0.33
CA THR A 82 -2.62 -6.47 -0.74
C THR A 82 -1.66 -5.30 -0.55
N LEU A 83 -0.92 -4.98 -1.60
CA LEU A 83 -0.03 -3.82 -1.64
C LEU A 83 -0.59 -2.78 -2.62
N GLY A 84 -0.80 -1.55 -2.15
CA GLY A 84 -1.06 -0.38 -3.00
C GLY A 84 0.16 0.55 -2.99
N ALA A 85 0.73 0.89 -4.17
CA ALA A 85 1.89 1.75 -4.28
C ALA A 85 1.57 3.05 -5.02
N CYS A 86 1.93 4.18 -4.43
CA CYS A 86 1.73 5.54 -4.92
C CYS A 86 0.25 5.79 -5.28
N LEU A 87 -0.10 6.07 -6.54
CA LEU A 87 -1.49 6.19 -6.96
C LEU A 87 -2.32 4.94 -6.60
N GLY A 88 -1.72 3.74 -6.62
CA GLY A 88 -2.38 2.50 -6.21
C GLY A 88 -2.90 2.52 -4.76
N MET A 89 -2.21 3.18 -3.82
CA MET A 89 -2.73 3.46 -2.48
C MET A 89 -3.94 4.39 -2.56
N GLN A 90 -3.82 5.49 -3.31
CA GLN A 90 -4.84 6.53 -3.36
C GLN A 90 -6.18 6.03 -3.92
N LEU A 91 -6.13 5.10 -4.88
CA LEU A 91 -7.32 4.54 -5.53
C LEU A 91 -8.25 3.78 -4.56
N PHE A 92 -7.78 3.32 -3.40
CA PHE A 92 -8.62 2.66 -2.40
C PHE A 92 -9.56 3.60 -1.65
N PHE A 93 -9.34 4.92 -1.72
CA PHE A 93 -10.19 5.95 -1.12
C PHE A 93 -11.36 6.33 -2.04
N GLY A 94 -12.33 7.10 -1.50
CA GLY A 94 -13.56 7.42 -2.21
C GLY A 94 -13.40 8.49 -3.28
N SER A 95 -12.45 9.43 -3.12
CA SER A 95 -12.29 10.57 -4.04
C SER A 95 -10.87 11.13 -4.00
N SER A 96 -10.56 11.95 -5.01
CA SER A 96 -9.29 12.68 -5.09
C SER A 96 -9.51 14.06 -5.71
N GLU A 97 -8.87 15.09 -5.15
CA GLU A 97 -8.84 16.44 -5.74
C GLU A 97 -8.12 16.47 -7.10
N GLU A 98 -7.32 15.45 -7.42
CA GLU A 98 -6.70 15.32 -8.75
C GLU A 98 -7.73 15.18 -9.88
N SER A 99 -8.85 14.52 -9.59
CA SER A 99 -9.88 14.20 -10.58
C SER A 99 -11.27 14.45 -9.99
N PRO A 100 -11.71 15.71 -9.89
CA PRO A 100 -13.03 16.06 -9.34
C PRO A 100 -14.15 15.28 -10.02
N GLY A 101 -15.00 14.64 -9.22
CA GLY A 101 -16.11 13.80 -9.71
C GLY A 101 -15.75 12.34 -10.00
N ALA A 102 -14.47 11.98 -10.08
CA ALA A 102 -14.08 10.58 -10.16
C ALA A 102 -14.25 9.90 -8.80
N VAL A 103 -14.89 8.73 -8.81
CA VAL A 103 -15.08 7.89 -7.62
C VAL A 103 -13.99 6.83 -7.59
N GLY A 104 -13.33 6.64 -6.44
CA GLY A 104 -12.33 5.60 -6.23
C GLY A 104 -12.93 4.21 -6.01
N ILE A 105 -12.11 3.27 -5.52
CA ILE A 105 -12.55 1.92 -5.13
C ILE A 105 -13.51 2.01 -3.92
N GLY A 106 -13.28 2.98 -3.02
CA GLY A 106 -14.13 3.19 -1.86
C GLY A 106 -14.08 2.06 -0.83
N ALA A 107 -12.95 1.35 -0.75
CA ALA A 107 -12.71 0.36 0.30
C ALA A 107 -12.37 1.02 1.65
N LEU A 108 -11.94 2.28 1.62
CA LEU A 108 -11.49 3.03 2.78
C LEU A 108 -12.16 4.41 2.83
N PRO A 109 -12.53 4.88 4.03
CA PRO A 109 -13.03 6.24 4.21
C PRO A 109 -11.89 7.26 4.05
N GLY A 110 -12.24 8.47 3.60
CA GLY A 110 -11.33 9.58 3.39
C GLY A 110 -11.24 10.01 1.93
N ALA A 111 -10.50 11.08 1.71
CA ALA A 111 -10.26 11.67 0.40
C ALA A 111 -8.77 12.00 0.22
N ILE A 112 -8.31 11.95 -1.00
CA ILE A 112 -6.95 12.33 -1.39
C ILE A 112 -6.96 13.82 -1.73
N THR A 113 -6.09 14.58 -1.06
CA THR A 113 -6.03 16.05 -1.14
C THR A 113 -4.70 16.50 -1.77
N ALA A 114 -4.67 17.70 -2.35
CA ALA A 114 -3.45 18.33 -2.83
C ALA A 114 -2.54 18.77 -1.65
N PHE A 115 -1.26 18.95 -1.92
CA PHE A 115 -0.40 19.70 -0.99
C PHE A 115 -0.87 21.15 -0.88
N GLY A 116 -0.69 21.74 0.31
CA GLY A 116 -1.12 23.11 0.58
C GLY A 116 -0.41 24.19 -0.28
N PRO A 117 -0.95 25.40 -0.30
CA PRO A 117 -0.38 26.50 -1.06
C PRO A 117 1.07 26.80 -0.60
N GLY A 118 1.93 27.15 -1.55
CA GLY A 118 3.34 27.43 -1.28
C GLY A 118 4.25 26.20 -1.17
N VAL A 119 3.69 25.01 -1.18
CA VAL A 119 4.48 23.76 -1.24
C VAL A 119 4.75 23.41 -2.71
N ARG A 120 6.02 23.15 -3.04
CA ARG A 120 6.38 22.71 -4.39
C ARG A 120 5.74 21.37 -4.71
N SER A 121 4.97 21.29 -5.78
CA SER A 121 4.31 20.06 -6.25
C SER A 121 4.74 19.75 -7.68
N PRO A 122 5.03 18.48 -8.01
CA PRO A 122 5.03 17.32 -7.12
C PRO A 122 6.19 17.29 -6.12
N GLN A 123 6.00 16.60 -4.98
CA GLN A 123 7.10 16.10 -4.19
C GLN A 123 7.86 15.08 -5.02
N PHE A 124 9.13 15.32 -5.25
CA PHE A 124 10.01 14.43 -6.01
C PHE A 124 11.28 14.14 -5.22
N GLY A 125 11.57 12.86 -4.98
CA GLY A 125 12.81 12.45 -4.34
C GLY A 125 12.63 11.75 -3.00
N TRP A 126 13.73 11.67 -2.25
CA TRP A 126 13.81 10.96 -0.98
C TRP A 126 13.26 11.81 0.16
N ASN A 127 12.45 11.18 1.01
CA ASN A 127 11.98 11.78 2.25
C ASN A 127 12.04 10.77 3.40
N ARG A 128 12.22 11.28 4.60
CA ARG A 128 12.24 10.48 5.83
C ARG A 128 10.82 10.12 6.24
N LEU A 129 10.69 8.92 6.82
CA LEU A 129 9.46 8.42 7.39
C LEU A 129 9.57 8.46 8.91
N SER A 130 8.46 8.80 9.56
CA SER A 130 8.23 8.61 10.98
C SER A 130 7.29 7.42 11.15
N PRO A 131 7.81 6.24 11.50
CA PRO A 131 6.99 5.05 11.73
C PRO A 131 6.00 5.27 12.89
N PRO A 132 4.95 4.42 13.01
CA PRO A 132 4.07 4.44 14.15
C PRO A 132 4.84 4.01 15.41
N GLU A 133 4.30 4.37 16.58
CA GLU A 133 4.84 3.90 17.86
C GLU A 133 4.99 2.37 17.85
N PRO A 134 6.08 1.83 18.44
CA PRO A 134 6.33 0.38 18.45
C PRO A 134 5.20 -0.45 19.04
N SER A 135 4.43 0.13 19.97
CA SER A 135 3.26 -0.49 20.60
C SER A 135 2.11 -0.80 19.65
N VAL A 136 2.05 -0.12 18.51
CA VAL A 136 0.99 -0.35 17.49
C VAL A 136 1.20 -1.68 16.76
N GLY A 137 2.43 -2.20 16.70
CA GLY A 137 2.75 -3.46 16.05
C GLY A 137 2.59 -3.46 14.53
N GLY A 138 2.61 -4.65 13.95
CA GLY A 138 2.32 -4.88 12.53
C GLY A 138 3.48 -4.55 11.58
N LEU A 139 3.16 -4.44 10.29
CA LEU A 139 4.13 -4.29 9.19
C LEU A 139 5.04 -3.07 9.30
N LEU A 140 4.55 -1.97 9.88
CA LEU A 140 5.28 -0.72 10.01
C LEU A 140 6.00 -0.57 11.35
N ALA A 141 5.78 -1.47 12.32
CA ALA A 141 6.47 -1.44 13.60
C ALA A 141 7.97 -1.67 13.42
N GLY A 142 8.80 -0.82 14.02
CA GLY A 142 10.26 -0.90 13.86
C GLY A 142 10.74 -0.61 12.44
N ALA A 143 9.90 0.01 11.61
CA ALA A 143 10.28 0.34 10.23
C ALA A 143 11.37 1.40 10.13
N GLU A 144 11.67 2.13 11.22
CA GLU A 144 12.77 3.08 11.29
C GLU A 144 14.15 2.48 11.01
N ALA A 145 14.30 1.17 11.20
CA ALA A 145 15.57 0.46 11.06
C ALA A 145 15.51 -0.80 10.18
N LEU A 146 14.51 -0.89 9.27
CA LEU A 146 14.41 -2.02 8.33
C LEU A 146 15.69 -2.17 7.51
N GLY A 147 16.20 -3.40 7.45
CA GLY A 147 17.43 -3.69 6.73
C GLY A 147 18.65 -2.96 7.26
N GLY A 148 18.64 -2.50 8.53
CA GLY A 148 19.73 -1.71 9.15
C GLY A 148 19.85 -0.29 8.59
N ARG A 149 18.82 0.24 7.93
CA ARG A 149 18.79 1.55 7.28
C ARG A 149 17.71 2.43 7.89
N ALA A 150 17.97 3.73 7.96
CA ALA A 150 16.94 4.70 8.34
C ALA A 150 15.75 4.64 7.37
N ALA A 151 14.55 4.79 7.92
CA ALA A 151 13.31 4.84 7.13
C ALA A 151 13.34 6.06 6.21
N CYS A 152 13.71 5.83 4.96
CA CYS A 152 13.77 6.83 3.91
C CYS A 152 13.24 6.22 2.61
N ALA A 153 12.27 6.87 1.99
CA ALA A 153 11.59 6.37 0.82
C ALA A 153 11.55 7.39 -0.32
N TYR A 154 11.37 6.90 -1.54
CA TYR A 154 11.29 7.73 -2.74
C TYR A 154 9.84 8.06 -3.08
N PHE A 155 9.54 9.34 -3.15
CA PHE A 155 8.23 9.91 -3.44
C PHE A 155 8.20 10.57 -4.82
N ALA A 156 7.01 10.49 -5.45
CA ALA A 156 6.71 11.16 -6.72
C ALA A 156 5.20 11.48 -6.77
N ASN A 157 4.73 12.38 -5.89
CA ASN A 157 3.30 12.63 -5.70
C ASN A 157 2.95 14.12 -5.56
N SER A 158 1.79 14.49 -6.11
CA SER A 158 1.18 15.83 -5.95
C SER A 158 0.01 15.84 -4.97
N TYR A 159 -0.51 14.66 -4.65
CA TYR A 159 -1.68 14.46 -3.79
C TYR A 159 -1.32 13.48 -2.67
N LYS A 160 -2.00 13.56 -1.56
CA LYS A 160 -1.70 12.86 -0.33
C LYS A 160 -2.95 12.49 0.46
N LEU A 161 -2.81 11.58 1.39
CA LEU A 161 -3.78 11.33 2.45
C LEU A 161 -3.33 12.09 3.71
N ASP A 162 -4.22 12.88 4.31
CA ASP A 162 -3.89 13.64 5.52
C ASP A 162 -3.83 12.74 6.75
N GLU A 163 -4.85 11.89 6.94
CA GLU A 163 -4.99 11.04 8.13
C GLU A 163 -5.37 9.61 7.74
N ALA A 164 -4.77 8.64 8.41
CA ALA A 164 -5.12 7.23 8.22
C ALA A 164 -6.47 6.93 8.88
N PRO A 165 -7.30 6.05 8.28
CA PRO A 165 -8.53 5.59 8.90
C PRO A 165 -8.28 4.90 10.24
N VAL A 166 -9.29 4.96 11.12
CA VAL A 166 -9.24 4.30 12.43
C VAL A 166 -8.93 2.80 12.28
N GLY A 167 -8.06 2.29 13.13
CA GLY A 167 -7.64 0.88 13.12
C GLY A 167 -6.52 0.55 12.13
N TRP A 168 -5.95 1.55 11.45
CA TRP A 168 -4.76 1.39 10.63
C TRP A 168 -3.52 1.93 11.33
N ALA A 169 -2.46 1.14 11.39
CA ALA A 169 -1.14 1.63 11.75
C ALA A 169 -0.60 2.50 10.61
N SER A 170 -0.05 3.68 10.90
CA SER A 170 0.46 4.57 9.86
C SER A 170 1.85 5.10 10.16
N ALA A 171 2.68 5.18 9.14
CA ALA A 171 3.89 5.97 9.12
C ALA A 171 3.63 7.28 8.41
N THR A 172 4.19 8.37 8.91
CA THR A 172 4.04 9.70 8.34
C THR A 172 5.32 10.19 7.68
N ALA A 173 5.21 11.16 6.80
CA ALA A 173 6.30 11.98 6.31
C ALA A 173 5.90 13.46 6.39
N TYR A 174 6.89 14.35 6.27
CA TYR A 174 6.65 15.79 6.30
C TYR A 174 7.04 16.43 4.96
N TYR A 175 6.08 17.13 4.34
CA TYR A 175 6.33 17.92 3.15
C TYR A 175 5.40 19.14 3.11
N GLY A 176 5.84 20.24 3.70
CA GLY A 176 4.99 21.40 4.02
C GLY A 176 4.05 21.18 5.20
N ALA A 177 3.49 19.98 5.32
CA ALA A 177 2.69 19.50 6.44
C ALA A 177 2.95 17.98 6.62
N PRO A 178 2.61 17.39 7.77
CA PRO A 178 2.57 15.94 7.92
C PRO A 178 1.53 15.32 6.98
N PHE A 179 1.82 14.11 6.48
CA PHE A 179 0.88 13.31 5.69
C PHE A 179 1.15 11.81 5.88
N VAL A 180 0.19 10.97 5.53
CA VAL A 180 0.34 9.52 5.60
C VAL A 180 1.26 9.02 4.48
N ALA A 181 2.45 8.58 4.84
CA ALA A 181 3.43 8.02 3.92
C ALA A 181 3.18 6.54 3.63
N ALA A 182 2.73 5.79 4.65
CA ALA A 182 2.29 4.41 4.51
C ALA A 182 1.28 4.08 5.61
N MET A 183 0.42 3.11 5.34
CA MET A 183 -0.50 2.56 6.33
C MET A 183 -0.66 1.05 6.14
N ALA A 184 -0.90 0.34 7.26
CA ALA A 184 -1.05 -1.09 7.25
C ALA A 184 -2.14 -1.57 8.23
N ARG A 185 -2.84 -2.65 7.84
CA ARG A 185 -3.75 -3.40 8.69
C ARG A 185 -3.62 -4.88 8.36
N GLY A 186 -3.04 -5.66 9.29
CA GLY A 186 -2.62 -7.02 8.98
C GLY A 186 -1.66 -7.04 7.79
N PRO A 187 -1.89 -7.90 6.78
CA PRO A 187 -1.04 -7.98 5.59
C PRO A 187 -1.43 -6.99 4.47
N VAL A 188 -2.39 -6.09 4.70
CA VAL A 188 -2.67 -5.00 3.75
C VAL A 188 -1.70 -3.86 4.01
N LEU A 189 -0.93 -3.48 2.99
CA LEU A 189 0.07 -2.41 3.02
C LEU A 189 -0.19 -1.39 1.91
N LEU A 190 -0.39 -0.15 2.27
CA LEU A 190 -0.63 0.95 1.33
C LEU A 190 0.46 2.02 1.52
N CYS A 191 1.23 2.30 0.46
CA CYS A 191 2.37 3.22 0.48
C CYS A 191 2.16 4.37 -0.51
N GLN A 192 2.32 5.61 -0.06
CA GLN A 192 2.35 6.78 -0.95
C GLN A 192 3.65 6.85 -1.75
N PHE A 193 4.71 6.29 -1.24
CA PHE A 193 6.01 6.19 -1.90
C PHE A 193 6.09 4.97 -2.83
N HIS A 194 7.18 4.88 -3.56
CA HIS A 194 7.55 3.74 -4.41
C HIS A 194 8.50 2.81 -3.65
N PRO A 195 8.04 1.69 -3.07
CA PRO A 195 8.93 0.79 -2.33
C PRO A 195 10.01 0.19 -3.24
N GLU A 196 9.70 -0.04 -4.52
CA GLU A 196 10.63 -0.56 -5.53
C GLU A 196 11.78 0.41 -5.86
N LEU A 197 11.59 1.71 -5.60
CA LEU A 197 12.59 2.77 -5.79
C LEU A 197 13.23 3.23 -4.47
N SER A 198 12.83 2.63 -3.34
CA SER A 198 13.26 3.06 -2.00
C SER A 198 14.49 2.29 -1.48
N GLY A 199 15.32 1.80 -2.38
CA GLY A 199 16.60 1.17 -2.07
C GLY A 199 16.48 -0.07 -1.16
N ALA A 200 17.50 -0.30 -0.33
CA ALA A 200 17.53 -1.46 0.55
C ALA A 200 16.43 -1.44 1.62
N TRP A 201 16.02 -0.24 2.08
CA TRP A 201 14.92 -0.11 3.03
C TRP A 201 13.59 -0.53 2.39
N GLY A 202 13.29 -0.07 1.18
CA GLY A 202 12.08 -0.45 0.45
C GLY A 202 12.05 -1.94 0.11
N GLN A 203 13.20 -2.52 -0.24
CA GLN A 203 13.34 -3.96 -0.45
C GLN A 203 13.03 -4.75 0.83
N ALA A 204 13.57 -4.34 1.98
CA ALA A 204 13.29 -4.97 3.26
C ALA A 204 11.81 -4.84 3.68
N LEU A 205 11.14 -3.74 3.32
CA LEU A 205 9.69 -3.58 3.54
C LEU A 205 8.88 -4.57 2.68
N LEU A 206 9.23 -4.75 1.40
CA LEU A 206 8.58 -5.73 0.53
C LEU A 206 8.79 -7.16 1.05
N GLU A 207 9.99 -7.50 1.49
CA GLU A 207 10.28 -8.80 2.11
C GLU A 207 9.44 -9.04 3.35
N ARG A 208 9.35 -8.04 4.25
CA ARG A 208 8.51 -8.10 5.45
C ARG A 208 7.03 -8.29 5.09
N TRP A 209 6.54 -7.60 4.06
CA TRP A 209 5.16 -7.74 3.59
C TRP A 209 4.87 -9.18 3.10
N LEU A 210 5.77 -9.78 2.32
CA LEU A 210 5.63 -11.16 1.85
C LEU A 210 5.64 -12.17 3.02
N VAL A 211 6.49 -11.95 4.01
CA VAL A 211 6.55 -12.81 5.22
C VAL A 211 5.24 -12.70 6.01
N ALA A 212 4.75 -11.49 6.23
CA ALA A 212 3.53 -11.25 7.00
C ALA A 212 2.28 -11.84 6.33
N GLY A 213 2.17 -11.72 5.00
CA GLY A 213 1.04 -12.25 4.24
C GLY A 213 1.10 -13.76 4.02
N GLY A 214 2.27 -14.38 4.14
CA GLY A 214 2.45 -15.83 4.05
C GLY A 214 2.26 -16.57 5.39
N ALA A 215 2.12 -15.85 6.50
CA ALA A 215 1.80 -16.46 7.79
C ALA A 215 0.33 -16.92 7.82
N PRO A 216 0.01 -18.08 8.41
CA PRO A 216 -1.39 -18.48 8.60
C PRO A 216 -2.10 -17.39 9.43
N ALA A 217 -3.33 -17.03 9.02
CA ALA A 217 -4.14 -16.06 9.75
C ALA A 217 -4.24 -16.50 11.21
N SER A 218 -3.72 -15.68 12.13
CA SER A 218 -3.94 -15.91 13.58
C SER A 218 -5.43 -15.76 13.84
N ALA A 219 -6.03 -16.79 14.44
CA ALA A 219 -7.42 -16.73 14.87
C ALA A 219 -7.64 -15.47 15.74
N PRO A 220 -8.81 -14.81 15.64
CA PRO A 220 -9.11 -13.67 16.48
C PRO A 220 -9.00 -14.12 17.94
N THR A 221 -8.22 -13.40 18.72
CA THR A 221 -8.17 -13.56 20.17
C THR A 221 -9.56 -13.21 20.71
N GLU A 222 -10.32 -14.22 21.12
CA GLU A 222 -11.54 -14.02 21.87
C GLU A 222 -11.18 -13.21 23.12
N SER A 223 -11.73 -12.02 23.22
CA SER A 223 -11.67 -11.23 24.44
C SER A 223 -12.42 -12.02 25.52
N SER A 224 -11.67 -12.63 26.46
CA SER A 224 -12.24 -13.25 27.65
C SER A 224 -13.02 -12.17 28.41
N SER A 225 -14.33 -12.23 28.30
CA SER A 225 -15.24 -11.56 29.22
C SER A 225 -15.03 -12.15 30.61
N ILE A 226 -14.31 -11.42 31.44
CA ILE A 226 -14.24 -11.70 32.87
C ILE A 226 -15.60 -11.24 33.44
N THR A 227 -16.48 -12.20 33.66
CA THR A 227 -17.62 -12.02 34.55
C THR A 227 -17.08 -11.96 35.97
N ALA A 228 -17.17 -10.81 36.59
CA ALA A 228 -16.98 -10.66 38.05
C ALA A 228 -18.31 -11.02 38.72
N GLU A 229 -18.28 -12.03 39.57
CA GLU A 229 -19.22 -12.25 40.67
C GLU A 229 -18.85 -11.39 41.86
#